data_a4cfdf986c4a69268f7d8b0e1068fbfc
#
_entry.id   a4cfdf986c4a69268f7d8b0e1068fbfc
#
_cell.length_a   1.000
_cell.length_b   1.000
_cell.length_c   1.000
_cell.angle_alpha   90.00
_cell.angle_beta   90.00
_cell.angle_gamma   90.00
#
_symmetry.space_group_name_H-M   'P 1'
#
loop_
_entity.id
_entity.type
_entity.pdbx_description
1 polymer ?
#
loop_
_entity_poly.entity_id
_entity_poly.type
_entity_poly.pdbx_seq_one_letter_code
_entity_poly.pdbx_strand_id
1 'polypeptide(L)'
;MRRKYIYCLGLTVFALSFIPSGRAQESTDRRTPAMASATPTTGLRAEFLEEIAYYEQRYTRLAEAMPVEKYTWRPAEGVRSVGEVFTHITAANYGIARALGTAPPANIDLKAITGLAGDKPKVLQAMKDSFAHFRNAIVALNDADADKPQKMFNRETTLRGSFIAITGHFGEHLGQSIAYARMNGIVPPWTEGFQQQQQKPAEKLKP
;
A
#
# COMPACT_ATOMS: atom_id res chain seq x y z
N MET A 1 -22.97 -0.44 -69.53
CA MET A 1 -22.06 -1.33 -70.28
C MET A 1 -21.91 -2.63 -69.49
N ARG A 2 -22.35 -3.72 -70.13
CA ARG A 2 -22.36 -5.08 -69.55
C ARG A 2 -20.98 -5.74 -69.69
N ARG A 3 -20.46 -6.43 -68.68
CA ARG A 3 -19.44 -7.48 -68.80
C ARG A 3 -19.68 -8.52 -67.66
N LYS A 4 -20.21 -9.59 -67.95
CA LYS A 4 -19.89 -10.98 -68.38
C LYS A 4 -19.10 -11.74 -67.32
N TYR A 5 -19.80 -12.67 -66.71
CA TYR A 5 -19.29 -13.74 -65.84
C TYR A 5 -18.60 -14.84 -66.70
N ILE A 6 -17.45 -15.33 -66.23
CA ILE A 6 -16.85 -16.55 -66.70
C ILE A 6 -16.72 -17.48 -65.51
N TYR A 7 -17.44 -18.61 -65.60
CA TYR A 7 -17.30 -19.74 -64.70
C TYR A 7 -16.14 -20.62 -65.20
N CYS A 8 -15.17 -20.93 -64.34
CA CYS A 8 -14.23 -22.02 -64.56
C CYS A 8 -14.54 -23.13 -63.55
N LEU A 9 -14.95 -24.25 -64.11
CA LEU A 9 -15.15 -25.53 -63.41
C LEU A 9 -13.78 -26.18 -63.24
N GLY A 10 -13.35 -26.42 -61.99
CA GLY A 10 -12.09 -27.11 -61.67
C GLY A 10 -12.29 -28.27 -60.72
N LEU A 11 -11.94 -29.41 -61.22
CA LEU A 11 -12.02 -30.76 -60.67
C LEU A 11 -11.51 -30.92 -59.25
N THR A 12 -12.31 -31.51 -58.37
CA THR A 12 -11.94 -31.89 -57.00
C THR A 12 -11.24 -33.26 -57.03
N VAL A 13 -9.96 -33.27 -56.62
CA VAL A 13 -9.23 -34.48 -56.29
C VAL A 13 -9.31 -34.69 -54.77
N PHE A 14 -9.96 -35.77 -54.35
CA PHE A 14 -10.07 -36.16 -52.93
C PHE A 14 -8.78 -36.91 -52.55
N ALA A 15 -7.89 -36.25 -51.82
CA ALA A 15 -6.76 -36.89 -51.17
C ALA A 15 -7.15 -37.20 -49.71
N LEU A 16 -7.33 -38.50 -49.38
CA LEU A 16 -7.45 -38.98 -48.02
C LEU A 16 -6.10 -38.75 -47.29
N SER A 17 -6.05 -37.77 -46.45
CA SER A 17 -4.90 -37.57 -45.52
C SER A 17 -5.21 -38.26 -44.20
N PHE A 18 -4.43 -39.25 -43.89
CA PHE A 18 -4.38 -39.95 -42.60
C PHE A 18 -3.93 -38.96 -41.53
N ILE A 19 -4.80 -38.66 -40.55
CA ILE A 19 -4.45 -37.83 -39.40
C ILE A 19 -4.04 -38.79 -38.28
N PRO A 20 -2.79 -38.75 -37.80
CA PRO A 20 -2.43 -39.48 -36.60
C PRO A 20 -3.09 -38.78 -35.38
N SER A 21 -3.84 -39.53 -34.60
CA SER A 21 -4.40 -39.12 -33.32
C SER A 21 -3.26 -38.77 -32.33
N GLY A 22 -2.83 -37.54 -32.34
CA GLY A 22 -2.00 -36.98 -31.28
C GLY A 22 -2.84 -36.87 -30.00
N ARG A 23 -2.56 -37.72 -29.02
CA ARG A 23 -3.06 -37.53 -27.65
C ARG A 23 -2.62 -36.16 -27.20
N ALA A 24 -3.55 -35.24 -27.04
CA ALA A 24 -3.32 -34.00 -26.31
C ALA A 24 -2.91 -34.38 -24.88
N GLN A 25 -1.65 -34.13 -24.57
CA GLN A 25 -1.13 -34.24 -23.23
C GLN A 25 -1.69 -33.03 -22.49
N GLU A 26 -2.73 -33.25 -21.72
CA GLU A 26 -3.34 -32.30 -20.82
C GLU A 26 -2.28 -31.96 -19.77
N SER A 27 -1.58 -30.86 -20.01
CA SER A 27 -0.69 -30.26 -19.01
C SER A 27 -1.58 -29.75 -17.88
N THR A 28 -1.80 -30.59 -16.88
CA THR A 28 -2.28 -30.14 -15.57
C THR A 28 -1.24 -29.18 -15.00
N ASP A 29 -1.37 -27.92 -15.38
CA ASP A 29 -0.74 -26.80 -14.64
C ASP A 29 -1.35 -26.79 -13.23
N ARG A 30 -0.81 -27.65 -12.36
CA ARG A 30 -1.01 -27.53 -10.92
C ARG A 30 -0.31 -26.25 -10.50
N ARG A 31 -1.02 -25.14 -10.53
CA ARG A 31 -0.63 -23.97 -9.77
C ARG A 31 -0.55 -24.43 -8.32
N THR A 32 0.66 -24.73 -7.90
CA THR A 32 1.00 -24.87 -6.50
C THR A 32 0.47 -23.61 -5.82
N PRO A 33 -0.38 -23.70 -4.77
CA PRO A 33 -0.81 -22.51 -4.07
C PRO A 33 0.47 -21.80 -3.63
N ALA A 34 0.59 -20.52 -3.99
CA ALA A 34 1.72 -19.70 -3.59
C ALA A 34 1.81 -19.81 -2.06
N MET A 35 2.86 -20.47 -1.58
CA MET A 35 3.16 -20.52 -0.16
C MET A 35 3.21 -19.07 0.31
N ALA A 36 2.42 -18.74 1.34
CA ALA A 36 2.48 -17.43 1.95
C ALA A 36 3.95 -17.12 2.25
N SER A 37 4.49 -16.10 1.61
CA SER A 37 5.90 -15.71 1.81
C SER A 37 6.11 -15.45 3.28
N ALA A 38 7.08 -16.13 3.90
CA ALA A 38 7.43 -15.86 5.29
C ALA A 38 7.87 -14.39 5.43
N THR A 39 7.49 -13.76 6.53
CA THR A 39 7.91 -12.38 6.82
C THR A 39 9.45 -12.33 6.86
N PRO A 40 10.11 -11.45 6.07
CA PRO A 40 11.56 -11.36 6.08
C PRO A 40 12.05 -10.83 7.44
N THR A 41 13.18 -11.37 7.91
CA THR A 41 13.81 -10.99 9.18
C THR A 41 15.12 -10.23 8.99
N THR A 42 15.59 -10.12 7.75
CA THR A 42 16.82 -9.39 7.36
C THR A 42 16.64 -8.79 5.98
N GLY A 43 17.50 -7.83 5.61
CA GLY A 43 17.50 -7.18 4.31
C GLY A 43 16.57 -5.98 4.21
N LEU A 44 16.51 -5.39 3.01
CA LEU A 44 15.80 -4.14 2.75
C LEU A 44 14.32 -4.20 3.12
N ARG A 45 13.64 -5.32 2.83
CA ARG A 45 12.22 -5.47 3.16
C ARG A 45 11.98 -5.55 4.67
N ALA A 46 12.86 -6.24 5.41
CA ALA A 46 12.75 -6.34 6.87
C ALA A 46 12.89 -4.96 7.50
N GLU A 47 13.93 -4.20 7.14
CA GLU A 47 14.14 -2.83 7.62
C GLU A 47 12.95 -1.92 7.30
N PHE A 48 12.41 -2.03 6.09
CA PHE A 48 11.26 -1.23 5.70
C PHE A 48 9.97 -1.65 6.43
N LEU A 49 9.78 -2.94 6.72
CA LEU A 49 8.65 -3.41 7.53
C LEU A 49 8.71 -2.90 8.98
N GLU A 50 9.90 -2.79 9.58
CA GLU A 50 10.09 -2.17 10.89
C GLU A 50 9.71 -0.69 10.86
N GLU A 51 10.12 0.04 9.82
CA GLU A 51 9.76 1.43 9.62
C GLU A 51 8.24 1.62 9.42
N ILE A 52 7.60 0.75 8.64
CA ILE A 52 6.14 0.76 8.46
C ILE A 52 5.42 0.47 9.79
N ALA A 53 5.91 -0.48 10.59
CA ALA A 53 5.33 -0.76 11.91
C ALA A 53 5.43 0.45 12.85
N TYR A 54 6.53 1.19 12.79
CA TYR A 54 6.70 2.46 13.53
C TYR A 54 5.63 3.48 13.12
N TYR A 55 5.43 3.72 11.81
CA TYR A 55 4.41 4.67 11.33
C TYR A 55 3.00 4.21 11.65
N GLU A 56 2.68 2.93 11.45
CA GLU A 56 1.37 2.36 11.77
C GLU A 56 1.01 2.60 13.24
N GLN A 57 1.93 2.29 14.15
CA GLN A 57 1.72 2.52 15.58
C GLN A 57 1.47 3.99 15.89
N ARG A 58 2.24 4.90 15.28
CA ARG A 58 2.12 6.34 15.50
C ARG A 58 0.80 6.89 14.99
N TYR A 59 0.42 6.56 13.77
CA TYR A 59 -0.84 6.97 13.17
C TYR A 59 -2.04 6.43 13.96
N THR A 60 -2.04 5.14 14.28
CA THR A 60 -3.14 4.51 15.02
C THR A 60 -3.33 5.15 16.38
N ARG A 61 -2.26 5.25 17.18
CA ARG A 61 -2.33 5.85 18.52
C ARG A 61 -2.73 7.33 18.48
N LEU A 62 -2.28 8.07 17.48
CA LEU A 62 -2.67 9.48 17.34
C LEU A 62 -4.14 9.62 16.93
N ALA A 63 -4.60 8.82 15.98
CA ALA A 63 -5.99 8.80 15.56
C ALA A 63 -6.93 8.38 16.71
N GLU A 64 -6.52 7.41 17.54
CA GLU A 64 -7.24 7.02 18.75
C GLU A 64 -7.30 8.15 19.79
N ALA A 65 -6.21 8.89 19.97
CA ALA A 65 -6.14 9.98 20.94
C ALA A 65 -6.95 11.21 20.50
N MET A 66 -7.16 11.42 19.20
CA MET A 66 -7.95 12.54 18.70
C MET A 66 -9.44 12.35 19.04
N PRO A 67 -10.10 13.31 19.74
CA PRO A 67 -11.55 13.27 19.98
C PRO A 67 -12.34 13.27 18.67
N VAL A 68 -13.48 12.60 18.65
CA VAL A 68 -14.29 12.45 17.43
C VAL A 68 -14.74 13.79 16.85
N GLU A 69 -15.08 14.75 17.69
CA GLU A 69 -15.48 16.10 17.29
C GLU A 69 -14.35 16.90 16.62
N LYS A 70 -13.10 16.46 16.76
CA LYS A 70 -11.94 17.07 16.13
C LYS A 70 -11.60 16.49 14.75
N TYR A 71 -12.26 15.42 14.34
CA TYR A 71 -11.98 14.80 13.04
C TYR A 71 -12.31 15.72 11.85
N THR A 72 -13.30 16.61 12.00
CA THR A 72 -13.66 17.61 10.98
C THR A 72 -12.88 18.92 11.11
N TRP A 73 -12.10 19.09 12.17
CA TRP A 73 -11.31 20.29 12.37
C TRP A 73 -10.16 20.40 11.35
N ARG A 74 -9.94 21.59 10.84
CA ARG A 74 -8.84 21.95 9.92
C ARG A 74 -8.25 23.30 10.29
N PRO A 75 -6.95 23.53 10.04
CA PRO A 75 -6.31 24.80 10.42
C PRO A 75 -6.73 25.99 9.57
N ALA A 76 -7.14 25.76 8.31
CA ALA A 76 -7.59 26.76 7.38
C ALA A 76 -8.48 26.14 6.29
N GLU A 77 -9.19 26.99 5.57
CA GLU A 77 -9.93 26.58 4.35
C GLU A 77 -8.97 26.02 3.29
N GLY A 78 -9.41 24.99 2.56
CA GLY A 78 -8.60 24.32 1.52
C GLY A 78 -7.52 23.36 2.08
N VAL A 79 -7.31 23.32 3.40
CA VAL A 79 -6.38 22.38 4.04
C VAL A 79 -7.15 21.15 4.53
N ARG A 80 -6.53 19.95 4.43
CA ARG A 80 -7.15 18.71 4.95
C ARG A 80 -7.51 18.84 6.41
N SER A 81 -8.67 18.31 6.79
CA SER A 81 -9.02 18.12 8.20
C SER A 81 -8.22 16.98 8.84
N VAL A 82 -8.31 16.82 10.15
CA VAL A 82 -7.69 15.70 10.89
C VAL A 82 -8.06 14.36 10.26
N GLY A 83 -9.36 14.09 10.10
CA GLY A 83 -9.83 12.83 9.51
C GLY A 83 -9.44 12.68 8.04
N GLU A 84 -9.39 13.78 7.28
CA GLU A 84 -8.94 13.75 5.89
C GLU A 84 -7.44 13.44 5.74
N VAL A 85 -6.60 13.76 6.73
CA VAL A 85 -5.20 13.31 6.73
C VAL A 85 -5.13 11.81 6.99
N PHE A 86 -5.88 11.28 7.95
CA PHE A 86 -5.89 9.84 8.24
C PHE A 86 -6.45 9.03 7.07
N THR A 87 -7.55 9.47 6.44
CA THR A 87 -8.10 8.79 5.27
C THR A 87 -7.19 8.91 4.04
N HIS A 88 -6.42 10.00 3.92
CA HIS A 88 -5.41 10.14 2.89
C HIS A 88 -4.31 9.07 3.02
N ILE A 89 -3.76 8.87 4.22
CA ILE A 89 -2.78 7.80 4.48
C ILE A 89 -3.39 6.43 4.22
N THR A 90 -4.64 6.21 4.64
CA THR A 90 -5.37 4.95 4.38
C THR A 90 -5.46 4.66 2.88
N ALA A 91 -5.87 5.63 2.07
CA ALA A 91 -5.97 5.49 0.62
C ALA A 91 -4.57 5.36 -0.03
N ALA A 92 -3.57 6.09 0.48
CA ALA A 92 -2.20 6.03 0.01
C ALA A 92 -1.59 4.64 0.19
N ASN A 93 -1.83 3.95 1.33
CA ASN A 93 -1.36 2.59 1.56
C ASN A 93 -1.80 1.63 0.44
N TYR A 94 -3.05 1.68 0.02
CA TYR A 94 -3.55 0.87 -1.10
C TYR A 94 -2.97 1.31 -2.45
N GLY A 95 -2.85 2.63 -2.68
CA GLY A 95 -2.29 3.18 -3.92
C GLY A 95 -0.82 2.83 -4.09
N ILE A 96 -0.04 2.92 -3.02
CA ILE A 96 1.39 2.57 -2.98
C ILE A 96 1.56 1.04 -3.16
N ALA A 97 0.77 0.22 -2.44
CA ALA A 97 0.79 -1.23 -2.61
C ALA A 97 0.53 -1.63 -4.07
N ARG A 98 -0.43 -0.97 -4.73
CA ARG A 98 -0.70 -1.17 -6.17
C ARG A 98 0.51 -0.79 -7.02
N ALA A 99 1.17 0.34 -6.74
CA ALA A 99 2.37 0.76 -7.46
C ALA A 99 3.54 -0.22 -7.28
N LEU A 100 3.57 -0.93 -6.15
CA LEU A 100 4.53 -2.00 -5.85
C LEU A 100 4.08 -3.39 -6.38
N GLY A 101 2.98 -3.46 -7.12
CA GLY A 101 2.51 -4.68 -7.78
C GLY A 101 1.39 -5.44 -7.06
N THR A 102 0.92 -4.97 -5.89
CA THR A 102 -0.14 -5.63 -5.13
C THR A 102 -1.45 -4.81 -5.21
N ALA A 103 -2.40 -5.29 -6.01
CA ALA A 103 -3.69 -4.63 -6.16
C ALA A 103 -4.50 -4.64 -4.85
N PRO A 104 -5.27 -3.57 -4.56
CA PRO A 104 -6.24 -3.59 -3.45
C PRO A 104 -7.28 -4.70 -3.62
N PRO A 105 -7.87 -5.20 -2.53
CA PRO A 105 -9.03 -6.08 -2.60
C PRO A 105 -10.16 -5.46 -3.44
N ALA A 106 -10.91 -6.31 -4.17
CA ALA A 106 -11.93 -5.83 -5.11
C ALA A 106 -13.07 -4.98 -4.49
N ASN A 107 -13.31 -5.15 -3.20
CA ASN A 107 -14.30 -4.40 -2.43
C ASN A 107 -13.79 -3.05 -1.91
N ILE A 108 -12.54 -2.68 -2.17
CA ILE A 108 -11.96 -1.40 -1.72
C ILE A 108 -12.16 -0.32 -2.78
N ASP A 109 -12.98 0.68 -2.43
CA ASP A 109 -13.12 1.92 -3.19
C ASP A 109 -12.30 3.04 -2.52
N LEU A 110 -11.23 3.45 -3.16
CA LEU A 110 -10.34 4.51 -2.65
C LEU A 110 -11.05 5.86 -2.52
N LYS A 111 -12.09 6.12 -3.34
CA LYS A 111 -12.88 7.35 -3.23
C LYS A 111 -13.80 7.29 -2.00
N ALA A 112 -14.39 6.12 -1.73
CA ALA A 112 -15.23 5.93 -0.55
C ALA A 112 -14.45 6.11 0.75
N ILE A 113 -13.15 5.72 0.79
CA ILE A 113 -12.28 5.91 1.94
C ILE A 113 -12.19 7.39 2.33
N THR A 114 -12.06 8.31 1.39
CA THR A 114 -11.98 9.74 1.70
C THR A 114 -13.27 10.27 2.33
N GLY A 115 -14.41 9.68 2.02
CA GLY A 115 -15.71 10.01 2.60
C GLY A 115 -15.86 9.59 4.07
N LEU A 116 -14.94 8.78 4.61
CA LEU A 116 -14.98 8.32 6.02
C LEU A 116 -14.45 9.38 7.00
N ALA A 117 -13.88 10.48 6.55
CA ALA A 117 -13.08 11.42 7.36
C ALA A 117 -13.75 11.91 8.66
N GLY A 118 -15.10 11.99 8.71
CA GLY A 118 -15.85 12.37 9.91
C GLY A 118 -16.22 11.20 10.84
N ASP A 119 -15.98 9.95 10.43
CA ASP A 119 -16.40 8.74 11.14
C ASP A 119 -15.17 8.05 11.76
N LYS A 120 -14.81 8.46 12.98
CA LYS A 120 -13.61 7.97 13.66
C LYS A 120 -13.52 6.44 13.72
N PRO A 121 -14.56 5.66 14.12
CA PRO A 121 -14.49 4.20 14.12
C PRO A 121 -14.16 3.61 12.74
N LYS A 122 -14.79 4.12 11.69
CA LYS A 122 -14.53 3.64 10.33
C LYS A 122 -13.12 4.04 9.83
N VAL A 123 -12.65 5.24 10.16
CA VAL A 123 -11.29 5.67 9.86
C VAL A 123 -10.26 4.73 10.50
N LEU A 124 -10.41 4.42 11.79
CA LEU A 124 -9.51 3.52 12.52
C LEU A 124 -9.49 2.11 11.91
N GLN A 125 -10.66 1.56 11.59
CA GLN A 125 -10.73 0.23 10.97
C GLN A 125 -10.11 0.23 9.58
N ALA A 126 -10.49 1.18 8.72
CA ALA A 126 -9.95 1.28 7.37
C ALA A 126 -8.43 1.49 7.36
N MET A 127 -7.90 2.28 8.29
CA MET A 127 -6.45 2.50 8.45
C MET A 127 -5.73 1.20 8.84
N LYS A 128 -6.25 0.45 9.82
CA LYS A 128 -5.71 -0.86 10.21
C LYS A 128 -5.66 -1.84 9.03
N ASP A 129 -6.76 -1.94 8.28
CA ASP A 129 -6.86 -2.85 7.13
C ASP A 129 -5.89 -2.44 6.01
N SER A 130 -5.73 -1.12 5.77
CA SER A 130 -4.81 -0.60 4.77
C SER A 130 -3.34 -0.87 5.11
N PHE A 131 -2.94 -0.72 6.37
CA PHE A 131 -1.58 -1.06 6.81
C PHE A 131 -1.32 -2.56 6.72
N ALA A 132 -2.28 -3.41 7.07
CA ALA A 132 -2.16 -4.85 6.90
C ALA A 132 -1.96 -5.23 5.43
N HIS A 133 -2.75 -4.65 4.52
CA HIS A 133 -2.59 -4.83 3.07
C HIS A 133 -1.22 -4.35 2.60
N PHE A 134 -0.76 -3.19 3.05
CA PHE A 134 0.52 -2.62 2.67
C PHE A 134 1.69 -3.48 3.14
N ARG A 135 1.69 -3.97 4.39
CA ARG A 135 2.71 -4.93 4.87
C ARG A 135 2.76 -6.19 4.01
N ASN A 136 1.61 -6.75 3.65
CA ASN A 136 1.57 -7.91 2.77
C ASN A 136 2.17 -7.62 1.38
N ALA A 137 1.97 -6.42 0.85
CA ALA A 137 2.60 -5.99 -0.39
C ALA A 137 4.14 -5.97 -0.28
N ILE A 138 4.69 -5.49 0.85
CA ILE A 138 6.14 -5.49 1.08
C ILE A 138 6.68 -6.92 1.22
N VAL A 139 5.98 -7.79 1.95
CA VAL A 139 6.37 -9.21 2.10
C VAL A 139 6.43 -9.93 0.75
N ALA A 140 5.56 -9.57 -0.20
CA ALA A 140 5.51 -10.17 -1.52
C ALA A 140 6.65 -9.75 -2.46
N LEU A 141 7.40 -8.68 -2.13
CA LEU A 141 8.55 -8.21 -2.92
C LEU A 141 9.76 -9.14 -2.75
N ASN A 142 10.83 -8.87 -3.51
CA ASN A 142 12.10 -9.57 -3.40
C ASN A 142 13.25 -8.58 -3.17
N ASP A 143 14.10 -8.83 -2.17
CA ASP A 143 15.26 -7.99 -1.88
C ASP A 143 16.26 -7.92 -3.04
N ALA A 144 16.35 -8.97 -3.87
CA ALA A 144 17.14 -8.97 -5.08
C ALA A 144 16.69 -7.92 -6.11
N ASP A 145 15.49 -7.38 -5.97
CA ASP A 145 14.93 -6.35 -6.84
C ASP A 145 15.20 -4.92 -6.33
N ALA A 146 15.96 -4.76 -5.26
CA ALA A 146 16.23 -3.47 -4.61
C ALA A 146 16.64 -2.34 -5.57
N ASP A 147 17.43 -2.66 -6.58
CA ASP A 147 17.96 -1.69 -7.54
C ASP A 147 17.21 -1.70 -8.89
N LYS A 148 16.13 -2.49 -9.01
CA LYS A 148 15.30 -2.49 -10.22
C LYS A 148 14.60 -1.15 -10.40
N PRO A 149 14.53 -0.63 -11.65
CA PRO A 149 13.77 0.58 -11.96
C PRO A 149 12.33 0.50 -11.50
N GLN A 150 11.86 1.56 -10.89
CA GLN A 150 10.52 1.71 -10.34
C GLN A 150 10.03 3.15 -10.52
N LYS A 151 8.71 3.34 -10.57
CA LYS A 151 8.10 4.67 -10.56
C LYS A 151 7.30 4.87 -9.28
N MET A 152 7.66 5.89 -8.50
CA MET A 152 6.96 6.22 -7.26
C MET A 152 6.71 7.73 -7.19
N PHE A 153 5.47 8.15 -6.88
CA PHE A 153 5.06 9.56 -6.80
C PHE A 153 5.47 10.39 -8.04
N ASN A 154 5.26 9.81 -9.25
CA ASN A 154 5.65 10.40 -10.54
C ASN A 154 7.16 10.63 -10.75
N ARG A 155 8.01 10.00 -9.94
CA ARG A 155 9.47 10.05 -10.07
C ARG A 155 9.99 8.69 -10.49
N GLU A 156 10.92 8.68 -11.44
CA GLU A 156 11.72 7.51 -11.77
C GLU A 156 12.73 7.27 -10.63
N THR A 157 12.82 6.03 -10.15
CA THR A 157 13.63 5.65 -9.02
C THR A 157 13.94 4.15 -9.08
N THR A 158 14.36 3.55 -7.97
CA THR A 158 14.49 2.10 -7.79
C THR A 158 13.49 1.61 -6.73
N LEU A 159 13.39 0.30 -6.50
CA LEU A 159 12.59 -0.22 -5.39
C LEU A 159 13.08 0.35 -4.04
N ARG A 160 14.40 0.38 -3.82
CA ARG A 160 15.02 1.00 -2.63
C ARG A 160 14.66 2.49 -2.52
N GLY A 161 14.79 3.23 -3.62
CA GLY A 161 14.43 4.64 -3.66
C GLY A 161 12.94 4.88 -3.44
N SER A 162 12.08 3.93 -3.85
CA SER A 162 10.64 3.98 -3.53
C SER A 162 10.39 3.89 -2.02
N PHE A 163 11.11 3.02 -1.30
CA PHE A 163 10.97 2.91 0.15
C PHE A 163 11.36 4.21 0.87
N ILE A 164 12.46 4.86 0.42
CA ILE A 164 12.86 6.17 0.95
C ILE A 164 11.77 7.22 0.70
N ALA A 165 11.21 7.27 -0.51
CA ALA A 165 10.16 8.23 -0.85
C ALA A 165 8.87 7.97 -0.06
N ILE A 166 8.51 6.71 0.19
CA ILE A 166 7.34 6.32 0.97
C ILE A 166 7.53 6.70 2.45
N THR A 167 8.70 6.45 3.02
CA THR A 167 9.06 6.89 4.38
C THR A 167 8.92 8.42 4.52
N GLY A 168 9.42 9.17 3.55
CA GLY A 168 9.24 10.62 3.49
C GLY A 168 7.77 11.05 3.52
N HIS A 169 6.93 10.44 2.68
CA HIS A 169 5.50 10.71 2.61
C HIS A 169 4.80 10.41 3.96
N PHE A 170 5.11 9.29 4.61
CA PHE A 170 4.57 9.02 5.95
C PHE A 170 5.05 10.04 6.97
N GLY A 171 6.33 10.43 6.93
CA GLY A 171 6.89 11.43 7.84
C GLY A 171 6.22 12.81 7.71
N GLU A 172 5.98 13.26 6.48
CA GLU A 172 5.29 14.54 6.18
C GLU A 172 3.89 14.57 6.81
N HIS A 173 3.09 13.53 6.56
CA HIS A 173 1.72 13.49 7.07
C HIS A 173 1.63 13.13 8.56
N LEU A 174 2.57 12.39 9.12
CA LEU A 174 2.65 12.19 10.57
C LEU A 174 2.98 13.51 11.27
N GLY A 175 3.94 14.27 10.77
CA GLY A 175 4.26 15.61 11.26
C GLY A 175 3.06 16.56 11.20
N GLN A 176 2.32 16.54 10.09
CA GLN A 176 1.05 17.26 9.94
C GLN A 176 0.02 16.84 11.01
N SER A 177 -0.18 15.56 11.21
CA SER A 177 -1.12 15.03 12.21
C SER A 177 -0.72 15.38 13.63
N ILE A 178 0.58 15.35 13.96
CA ILE A 178 1.13 15.78 15.25
C ILE A 178 0.86 17.27 15.48
N ALA A 179 1.10 18.11 14.46
CA ALA A 179 0.83 19.54 14.55
C ALA A 179 -0.66 19.80 14.83
N TYR A 180 -1.54 19.12 14.11
CA TYR A 180 -3.00 19.23 14.31
C TYR A 180 -3.44 18.79 15.71
N ALA A 181 -2.90 17.68 16.22
CA ALA A 181 -3.17 17.23 17.57
C ALA A 181 -2.80 18.31 18.60
N ARG A 182 -1.58 18.84 18.52
CA ARG A 182 -1.09 19.89 19.43
C ARG A 182 -1.90 21.18 19.35
N MET A 183 -2.30 21.60 18.14
CA MET A 183 -3.18 22.78 17.95
C MET A 183 -4.56 22.58 18.58
N ASN A 184 -5.00 21.34 18.79
CA ASN A 184 -6.23 21.00 19.49
C ASN A 184 -6.02 20.60 20.97
N GLY A 185 -4.83 20.86 21.53
CA GLY A 185 -4.51 20.57 22.93
C GLY A 185 -4.25 19.09 23.22
N ILE A 186 -4.09 18.26 22.18
CA ILE A 186 -3.83 16.82 22.33
C ILE A 186 -2.33 16.57 22.27
N VAL A 187 -1.78 16.02 23.36
CA VAL A 187 -0.37 15.59 23.41
C VAL A 187 -0.27 14.21 22.73
N PRO A 188 0.64 14.04 21.75
CA PRO A 188 0.85 12.74 21.13
C PRO A 188 1.20 11.67 22.19
N PRO A 189 0.55 10.49 22.18
CA PRO A 189 0.62 9.48 23.27
C PRO A 189 2.03 8.98 23.60
N TRP A 190 2.98 9.11 22.68
CA TRP A 190 4.39 8.72 22.90
C TRP A 190 5.25 9.82 23.55
N THR A 191 4.75 11.05 23.63
CA THR A 191 5.52 12.20 24.18
C THR A 191 5.66 12.11 25.69
N GLU A 192 4.66 11.60 26.39
CA GLU A 192 4.69 11.43 27.84
C GLU A 192 5.82 10.51 28.32
N GLY A 193 6.10 9.43 27.58
CA GLY A 193 7.22 8.54 27.89
C GLY A 193 8.58 9.23 27.79
N PHE A 194 8.76 10.13 26.82
CA PHE A 194 9.99 10.91 26.68
C PHE A 194 10.15 11.93 27.81
N GLN A 195 9.07 12.59 28.20
CA GLN A 195 9.11 13.57 29.32
C GLN A 195 9.42 12.87 30.64
N GLN A 196 8.87 11.70 30.90
CA GLN A 196 9.17 10.91 32.10
C GLN A 196 10.61 10.40 32.09
N GLN A 197 11.19 10.03 30.95
CA GLN A 197 12.60 9.64 30.85
C GLN A 197 13.55 10.80 31.09
N GLN A 198 13.21 12.00 30.60
CA GLN A 198 14.02 13.21 30.83
C GLN A 198 13.96 13.71 32.30
N GLN A 199 12.88 13.38 33.01
CA GLN A 199 12.70 13.74 34.42
C GLN A 199 13.34 12.72 35.39
N LYS A 200 13.78 11.54 34.94
CA LYS A 200 14.54 10.63 35.78
C LYS A 200 15.91 11.24 36.05
N PRO A 201 16.29 11.44 37.33
CA PRO A 201 17.64 11.89 37.66
C PRO A 201 18.67 10.95 37.04
N ALA A 202 19.71 11.47 36.42
CA ALA A 202 20.81 10.64 35.94
C ALA A 202 21.29 9.79 37.12
N GLU A 203 21.09 8.47 37.00
CA GLU A 203 21.58 7.52 37.99
C GLU A 203 23.10 7.73 38.07
N LYS A 204 23.57 8.30 39.19
CA LYS A 204 24.99 8.53 39.41
C LYS A 204 25.66 7.17 39.33
N LEU A 205 26.40 6.91 38.24
CA LEU A 205 27.37 5.83 38.19
C LEU A 205 28.23 5.95 39.43
N LYS A 206 28.03 5.05 40.39
CA LYS A 206 28.94 4.94 41.54
C LYS A 206 30.32 4.58 41.00
N PRO A 207 31.38 5.20 41.53
CA PRO A 207 32.75 4.93 41.15
C PRO A 207 33.18 3.50 41.49
#